data_8847ba8551b46da71367c1bed359455e
#
_entry.id   8847ba8551b46da71367c1bed359455e
#
_cell.length_a   1.000
_cell.length_b   1.000
_cell.length_c   1.000
_cell.angle_alpha   90.00
_cell.angle_beta   90.00
_cell.angle_gamma   90.00
#
_symmetry.space_group_name_H-M   'P 1'
#
loop_
_entity.id
_entity.type
_entity.pdbx_description
1 polymer ?
#
loop_
_entity_poly.entity_id
_entity_poly.type
_entity_poly.pdbx_seq_one_letter_code
_entity_poly.pdbx_strand_id
1 'polypeptide(L)' 'MCLAAPAHVVSVSKGKALLEQFGKKFEALVAVEGVKAGDWVLVQQGMVVERLSEAEAREAIAALKEGN' A
#
# COMPACT_ATOMS: atom_id res chain seq x y z
N MET A 1 1.07 -13.17 13.26
CA MET A 1 0.59 -13.27 11.89
C MET A 1 0.85 -11.97 11.16
N CYS A 2 1.47 -12.07 10.02
CA CYS A 2 1.78 -10.89 9.25
C CYS A 2 0.62 -10.60 8.29
N LEU A 3 0.05 -9.43 8.43
CA LEU A 3 -1.02 -9.01 7.54
C LEU A 3 -0.51 -7.88 6.68
N ALA A 4 -0.56 -8.08 5.37
CA ALA A 4 -0.27 -7.01 4.46
C ALA A 4 -1.44 -6.02 4.54
N ALA A 5 -1.13 -4.78 4.87
CA ALA A 5 -2.15 -3.74 4.97
C ALA A 5 -2.04 -2.83 3.75
N PRO A 6 -3.19 -2.32 3.25
CA PRO A 6 -3.15 -1.40 2.12
C PRO A 6 -2.44 -0.11 2.48
N ALA A 7 -1.68 0.41 1.56
CA ALA A 7 -1.03 1.69 1.71
C ALA A 7 -1.36 2.55 0.49
N HIS A 8 -1.43 3.85 0.69
CA HIS A 8 -1.73 4.80 -0.37
C HIS A 8 -0.44 5.35 -0.93
N VAL A 9 -0.31 5.33 -2.25
CA VAL A 9 0.91 5.81 -2.91
C VAL A 9 0.86 7.33 -3.00
N VAL A 10 1.84 7.98 -2.37
CA VAL A 10 1.96 9.43 -2.43
C VAL A 10 2.77 9.84 -3.67
N SER A 11 3.88 9.14 -3.91
CA SER A 11 4.70 9.43 -5.08
C SER A 11 5.54 8.20 -5.40
N VAL A 12 6.02 8.14 -6.64
CA VAL A 12 6.87 7.04 -7.12
C VAL A 12 8.06 7.65 -7.83
N SER A 13 9.25 7.14 -7.55
CA SER A 13 10.46 7.61 -8.20
C SER A 13 11.52 6.53 -8.18
N LYS A 14 12.04 6.18 -9.35
CA LYS A 14 13.21 5.31 -9.49
C LYS A 14 13.06 3.99 -8.74
N GLY A 15 11.93 3.32 -8.92
CA GLY A 15 11.71 2.01 -8.31
C GLY A 15 11.35 2.02 -6.86
N LYS A 16 11.12 3.20 -6.29
CA LYS A 16 10.69 3.35 -4.91
C LYS A 16 9.41 4.14 -4.86
N ALA A 17 8.59 3.89 -3.87
CA ALA A 17 7.36 4.61 -3.66
C ALA A 17 7.33 5.19 -2.26
N LEU A 18 6.85 6.42 -2.15
CA LEU A 18 6.54 6.99 -0.86
C LEU A 18 5.09 6.66 -0.58
N LEU A 19 4.84 5.97 0.51
CA LEU A 19 3.54 5.46 0.85
C LEU A 19 3.05 6.09 2.14
N GLU A 20 1.74 6.13 2.28
CA GLU A 20 1.10 6.57 3.52
C GLU A 20 0.19 5.48 4.03
N GLN A 21 0.32 5.16 5.32
CA GLN A 21 -0.47 4.12 5.95
C GLN A 21 -0.75 4.53 7.38
N PHE A 22 -2.04 4.62 7.70
CA PHE A 22 -2.47 4.98 9.05
C PHE A 22 -1.81 6.29 9.54
N GLY A 23 -1.71 7.27 8.65
CA GLY A 23 -1.16 8.56 9.00
C GLY A 23 0.35 8.66 9.02
N LYS A 24 1.03 7.58 8.71
CA LYS A 24 2.50 7.56 8.67
C LYS A 24 2.99 7.36 7.26
N LYS A 25 4.09 8.01 6.92
CA LYS A 25 4.70 7.90 5.60
C LYS A 25 5.97 7.08 5.69
N PHE A 26 6.21 6.27 4.66
CA PHE A 26 7.42 5.47 4.59
C PHE A 26 7.71 5.12 3.14
N GLU A 27 8.94 4.72 2.88
CA GLU A 27 9.36 4.31 1.55
C GLU A 27 9.33 2.80 1.43
N ALA A 28 9.00 2.34 0.23
CA ALA A 28 9.02 0.91 -0.08
C ALA A 28 9.55 0.72 -1.49
N LEU A 29 10.15 -0.44 -1.73
CA LEU A 29 10.58 -0.81 -3.07
C LEU A 29 9.35 -1.24 -3.86
N VAL A 30 9.35 -0.90 -5.15
CA VAL A 30 8.23 -1.25 -6.02
C VAL A 30 8.61 -2.49 -6.81
N ALA A 31 7.89 -3.58 -6.55
CA ALA A 31 8.13 -4.85 -7.23
C ALA A 31 7.11 -5.13 -8.32
N VAL A 32 6.12 -4.27 -8.51
CA VAL A 32 5.11 -4.44 -9.53
C VAL A 32 5.10 -3.25 -10.46
N GLU A 33 4.68 -3.48 -11.70
CA GLU A 33 4.66 -2.42 -12.70
C GLU A 33 3.38 -1.61 -12.62
N GLY A 34 3.47 -0.37 -13.09
CA GLY A 34 2.29 0.46 -13.24
C GLY A 34 1.85 1.19 -11.98
N VAL A 35 2.63 1.11 -10.92
CA VAL A 35 2.30 1.83 -9.68
C VAL A 35 2.55 3.33 -9.88
N LYS A 36 1.59 4.14 -9.48
CA LYS A 36 1.70 5.58 -9.62
C LYS A 36 1.01 6.27 -8.45
N ALA A 37 1.26 7.56 -8.32
CA ALA A 37 0.68 8.34 -7.24
C ALA A 37 -0.85 8.23 -7.27
N GLY A 38 -1.43 8.06 -6.09
CA GLY A 38 -2.87 7.90 -5.95
C GLY A 38 -3.34 6.46 -5.95
N ASP A 39 -2.46 5.52 -6.27
CA ASP A 39 -2.82 4.11 -6.26
C ASP A 39 -2.84 3.55 -4.83
N TRP A 40 -3.54 2.44 -4.68
CA TRP A 40 -3.50 1.65 -3.46
C TRP A 40 -2.69 0.39 -3.72
N VAL A 41 -1.88 0.01 -2.76
CA VAL A 41 -0.99 -1.14 -2.91
C VAL A 41 -0.92 -1.94 -1.62
N LEU A 42 -0.54 -3.20 -1.74
CA LEU A 42 -0.20 -4.03 -0.59
C LEU A 42 1.31 -4.02 -0.42
N VAL A 43 1.74 -3.89 0.82
CA VAL A 43 3.16 -3.84 1.16
C VAL A 43 3.50 -4.95 2.13
N GLN A 44 4.56 -5.67 1.85
CA GLN A 44 5.09 -6.69 2.75
C GLN A 44 6.60 -6.52 2.84
N GLN A 45 7.11 -6.46 4.06
CA GLN A 45 8.55 -6.43 4.28
C GLN A 45 9.24 -5.29 3.51
N GLY A 46 8.59 -4.14 3.49
CA GLY A 46 9.17 -2.96 2.83
C GLY A 46 9.08 -2.98 1.32
N MET A 47 8.25 -3.83 0.75
CA MET A 47 8.15 -3.98 -0.68
C MET A 47 6.69 -3.96 -1.13
N VAL A 48 6.43 -3.23 -2.21
CA VAL A 48 5.10 -3.22 -2.83
C VAL A 48 4.94 -4.51 -3.62
N VAL A 49 4.00 -5.35 -3.22
CA VAL A 49 3.85 -6.67 -3.84
C VAL A 49 2.63 -6.79 -4.72
N GLU A 50 1.65 -5.89 -4.59
CA GLU A 50 0.44 -6.00 -5.38
C GLU A 50 -0.28 -4.65 -5.42
N ARG A 51 -0.91 -4.36 -6.56
CA ARG A 51 -1.78 -3.19 -6.70
C ARG A 51 -3.21 -3.58 -6.34
N LEU A 52 -3.91 -2.67 -5.70
CA LEU A 52 -5.30 -2.88 -5.33
C LEU A 52 -6.17 -1.84 -5.99
N SER A 53 -7.42 -2.22 -6.28
CA SER A 53 -8.42 -1.22 -6.65
C SER A 53 -8.81 -0.45 -5.40
N GLU A 54 -9.43 0.72 -5.61
CA GLU A 54 -9.89 1.51 -4.48
C GLU A 54 -10.91 0.74 -3.64
N ALA A 55 -11.79 0.00 -4.29
CA ALA A 55 -12.79 -0.79 -3.57
C ALA A 55 -12.14 -1.87 -2.71
N GLU A 56 -11.15 -2.57 -3.28
CA GLU A 56 -10.44 -3.60 -2.53
C GLU A 56 -9.71 -3.03 -1.33
N ALA A 57 -9.08 -1.87 -1.53
CA ALA A 57 -8.35 -1.23 -0.43
C ALA A 57 -9.29 -0.80 0.68
N ARG A 58 -10.44 -0.25 0.32
CA ARG A 58 -11.41 0.19 1.33
C ARG A 58 -11.94 -0.98 2.12
N GLU A 59 -12.22 -2.10 1.46
CA GLU A 59 -12.70 -3.29 2.15
C GLU A 59 -11.65 -3.83 3.11
N ALA A 60 -10.40 -3.85 2.68
CA ALA A 60 -9.33 -4.36 3.52
C ALA A 60 -9.13 -3.47 4.75
N ILE A 61 -9.18 -2.15 4.57
CA ILE A 61 -9.02 -1.24 5.69
C ILE A 61 -10.18 -1.38 6.67
N ALA A 62 -11.39 -1.51 6.16
CA ALA A 62 -12.57 -1.68 7.01
C ALA A 62 -12.47 -2.97 7.82
N ALA A 63 -11.99 -4.04 7.19
CA ALA A 63 -11.83 -5.31 7.88
C ALA A 63 -10.80 -5.20 9.00
N LEU A 64 -9.70 -4.47 8.74
CA LEU A 64 -8.69 -4.27 9.78
C LEU A 64 -9.24 -3.51 10.98
N LYS A 65 -10.05 -2.48 10.71
CA LYS A 65 -10.64 -1.69 11.80
C LYS A 65 -11.64 -2.49 12.60
N GLU A 66 -12.44 -3.32 11.93
CA GLU A 66 -13.47 -4.10 12.60
C GLU A 66 -12.94 -5.34 13.26
N GLY A 67 -11.82 -5.83 12.80
CA GLY A 67 -11.24 -7.05 13.30
C GLY A 67 -10.57 -6.92 14.66
N ASN A 68 -10.57 -5.74 15.23
CA ASN A 68 -9.93 -5.53 16.54
C ASN A 68 -10.92 -5.40 17.64
#